data_c37449184e27ec3c21a54dfceff0baa9
#
_entry.id   c37449184e27ec3c21a54dfceff0baa9
#
_cell.length_a   1.000
_cell.length_b   1.000
_cell.length_c   1.000
_cell.angle_alpha   90.00
_cell.angle_beta   90.00
_cell.angle_gamma   90.00
#
_symmetry.space_group_name_H-M   'P 1'
#
loop_
_entity.id
_entity.type
_entity.pdbx_description
1 polymer ?
#
loop_
_entity_poly.entity_id
_entity_poly.type
_entity_poly.pdbx_seq_one_letter_code
_entity_poly.pdbx_strand_id
1 'polypeptide(L)'
;MFYFSEIEGKRILKSDLIKNAEAFFTTRDICICYKSEDIQNDVQNTIESNKKIICDSLKIERENLLFPTQTHTSHIEITKKNIKNYPDTDALVLAEKNLGIFLNFADCTPIILYDEAQNIGAIAHAGWRGTAGNIASKTVQKMIDEFNSKPENIVALIGPAIGFCCYNVGEEVYQKLSKTVSNFERLYEIREGNIFVDLKNINKRQLEEIGVQKIDVCPYCTVHNNNLFYSYRNENATPYRHSAVLKLN
;
A
#
# COMPACT_ATOMS: atom_id res chain seq x y z
N MET A 1 -10.17 13.19 -2.00
CA MET A 1 -9.18 13.81 -1.09
C MET A 1 -9.06 12.96 0.17
N PHE A 2 -7.85 12.84 0.72
CA PHE A 2 -7.62 12.10 1.97
C PHE A 2 -8.17 12.84 3.20
N TYR A 3 -8.77 12.07 4.12
CA TYR A 3 -9.30 12.57 5.39
C TYR A 3 -9.15 11.50 6.49
N PHE A 4 -9.05 11.95 7.75
CA PHE A 4 -9.07 11.03 8.89
C PHE A 4 -10.49 10.65 9.26
N SER A 5 -10.67 9.39 9.63
CA SER A 5 -11.86 8.77 10.18
C SER A 5 -11.46 7.87 11.36
N GLU A 6 -12.41 7.21 11.98
CA GLU A 6 -12.14 6.35 13.14
C GLU A 6 -12.86 5.01 13.01
N ILE A 7 -12.23 3.98 13.58
CA ILE A 7 -12.82 2.66 13.88
C ILE A 7 -12.61 2.44 15.37
N GLU A 8 -13.72 2.35 16.14
CA GLU A 8 -13.69 2.20 17.61
C GLU A 8 -12.76 3.21 18.32
N GLY A 9 -12.83 4.48 17.93
CA GLY A 9 -12.00 5.57 18.49
C GLY A 9 -10.53 5.57 18.04
N LYS A 10 -10.13 4.67 17.14
CA LYS A 10 -8.79 4.59 16.57
C LYS A 10 -8.75 5.23 15.19
N ARG A 11 -7.81 6.14 14.96
CA ARG A 11 -7.69 6.87 13.68
C ARG A 11 -7.28 5.96 12.54
N ILE A 12 -7.95 6.15 11.41
CA ILE A 12 -7.60 5.60 10.11
C ILE A 12 -7.59 6.73 9.08
N LEU A 13 -6.94 6.51 7.94
CA LEU A 13 -6.91 7.45 6.83
C LEU A 13 -7.69 6.86 5.64
N LYS A 14 -8.68 7.59 5.16
CA LYS A 14 -9.54 7.23 4.00
C LYS A 14 -9.40 8.27 2.89
N SER A 15 -9.92 7.95 1.71
CA SER A 15 -10.14 8.91 0.62
C SER A 15 -11.59 8.86 0.16
N ASP A 16 -12.12 10.02 -0.24
CA ASP A 16 -13.47 10.16 -0.79
C ASP A 16 -13.64 9.60 -2.21
N LEU A 17 -12.55 9.17 -2.85
CA LEU A 17 -12.60 8.57 -4.20
C LEU A 17 -13.18 7.15 -4.22
N ILE A 18 -13.03 6.36 -3.14
CA ILE A 18 -13.60 5.01 -3.04
C ILE A 18 -14.76 5.05 -2.03
N LYS A 19 -15.98 4.79 -2.52
CA LYS A 19 -17.22 4.85 -1.70
C LYS A 19 -17.89 3.48 -1.57
N ASN A 20 -17.73 2.61 -2.56
CA ASN A 20 -18.44 1.33 -2.65
C ASN A 20 -17.56 0.12 -2.25
N ALA A 21 -16.45 0.37 -1.57
CA ALA A 21 -15.63 -0.62 -0.91
C ALA A 21 -15.07 -0.05 0.40
N GLU A 22 -14.70 -0.91 1.34
CA GLU A 22 -13.94 -0.50 2.51
C GLU A 22 -12.46 -0.46 2.16
N ALA A 23 -11.92 0.75 2.02
CA ALA A 23 -10.52 1.02 1.67
C ALA A 23 -9.94 2.09 2.58
N PHE A 24 -8.88 1.76 3.33
CA PHE A 24 -8.24 2.69 4.26
C PHE A 24 -6.79 2.31 4.59
N PHE A 25 -6.09 3.25 5.18
CA PHE A 25 -4.76 3.04 5.75
C PHE A 25 -4.86 3.17 7.27
N THR A 26 -4.26 2.22 8.01
CA THR A 26 -4.18 2.31 9.46
C THR A 26 -3.14 3.36 9.86
N THR A 27 -3.29 3.89 11.08
CA THR A 27 -2.27 4.71 11.74
C THR A 27 -1.57 3.91 12.85
N ARG A 28 -0.74 4.56 13.64
CA ARG A 28 -0.14 3.98 14.85
C ARG A 28 -1.19 3.56 15.88
N ASP A 29 -2.38 4.18 15.86
CA ASP A 29 -3.44 3.88 16.83
C ASP A 29 -3.98 2.44 16.65
N ILE A 30 -3.83 1.86 15.45
CA ILE A 30 -4.31 0.53 15.12
C ILE A 30 -3.26 -0.26 14.31
N CYS A 31 -2.18 -0.65 14.99
CA CYS A 31 -1.13 -1.50 14.41
C CYS A 31 -1.58 -2.96 14.37
N ILE A 32 -1.53 -3.58 13.18
CA ILE A 32 -1.91 -4.99 12.96
C ILE A 32 -0.76 -5.85 12.46
N CYS A 33 0.47 -5.31 12.46
CA CYS A 33 1.65 -6.04 12.01
C CYS A 33 2.91 -5.63 12.78
N TYR A 34 3.68 -6.64 13.13
CA TYR A 34 4.99 -6.53 13.75
C TYR A 34 5.95 -7.51 13.06
N LYS A 35 7.02 -7.02 12.47
CA LYS A 35 8.01 -7.84 11.73
C LYS A 35 9.25 -8.11 12.59
N SER A 36 9.12 -9.01 13.57
CA SER A 36 10.25 -9.57 14.31
C SER A 36 9.85 -10.96 14.82
N GLU A 37 10.84 -11.85 14.92
CA GLU A 37 10.66 -13.18 15.53
C GLU A 37 10.52 -13.08 17.06
N ASP A 38 11.14 -12.07 17.69
CA ASP A 38 11.13 -11.83 19.14
C ASP A 38 9.98 -10.89 19.55
N ILE A 39 8.75 -11.29 19.23
CA ILE A 39 7.57 -10.52 19.64
C ILE A 39 7.21 -10.82 21.10
N GLN A 40 7.07 -9.77 21.92
CA GLN A 40 6.58 -9.91 23.31
C GLN A 40 5.07 -10.22 23.32
N ASN A 41 4.61 -11.00 24.30
CA ASN A 41 3.23 -11.47 24.38
C ASN A 41 2.20 -10.33 24.43
N ASP A 42 2.50 -9.22 25.12
CA ASP A 42 1.64 -8.05 25.19
C ASP A 42 1.49 -7.33 23.84
N VAL A 43 2.57 -7.23 23.06
CA VAL A 43 2.56 -6.69 21.69
C VAL A 43 1.74 -7.61 20.78
N GLN A 44 1.94 -8.93 20.86
CA GLN A 44 1.16 -9.89 20.08
C GLN A 44 -0.33 -9.83 20.40
N ASN A 45 -0.70 -9.76 21.68
CA ASN A 45 -2.10 -9.64 22.12
C ASN A 45 -2.73 -8.32 21.59
N THR A 46 -1.98 -7.22 21.62
CA THR A 46 -2.43 -5.94 21.09
C THR A 46 -2.68 -6.03 19.58
N ILE A 47 -1.78 -6.66 18.82
CA ILE A 47 -1.93 -6.86 17.38
C ILE A 47 -3.16 -7.71 17.05
N GLU A 48 -3.38 -8.82 17.74
CA GLU A 48 -4.55 -9.67 17.49
C GLU A 48 -5.86 -8.96 17.91
N SER A 49 -5.87 -8.19 18.98
CA SER A 49 -6.99 -7.33 19.36
C SER A 49 -7.30 -6.28 18.26
N ASN A 50 -6.26 -5.62 17.72
CA ASN A 50 -6.44 -4.66 16.64
C ASN A 50 -6.93 -5.31 15.33
N LYS A 51 -6.45 -6.52 15.01
CA LYS A 51 -6.97 -7.28 13.86
C LYS A 51 -8.43 -7.62 14.04
N LYS A 52 -8.85 -7.97 15.27
CA LYS A 52 -10.26 -8.22 15.58
C LYS A 52 -11.10 -6.96 15.33
N ILE A 53 -10.68 -5.79 15.80
CA ILE A 53 -11.35 -4.50 15.54
C ILE A 53 -11.53 -4.28 14.04
N ILE A 54 -10.49 -4.54 13.23
CA ILE A 54 -10.59 -4.42 11.76
C ILE A 54 -11.59 -5.43 11.19
N CYS A 55 -11.51 -6.71 11.59
CA CYS A 55 -12.44 -7.74 11.10
C CYS A 55 -13.90 -7.40 11.44
N ASP A 56 -14.15 -6.95 12.67
CA ASP A 56 -15.49 -6.55 13.12
C ASP A 56 -16.02 -5.35 12.27
N SER A 57 -15.16 -4.36 12.01
CA SER A 57 -15.52 -3.21 11.16
C SER A 57 -15.80 -3.60 9.71
N LEU A 58 -15.07 -4.57 9.18
CA LEU A 58 -15.25 -5.11 7.83
C LEU A 58 -16.37 -6.17 7.76
N LYS A 59 -16.90 -6.62 8.89
CA LYS A 59 -17.91 -7.70 9.01
C LYS A 59 -17.43 -9.00 8.34
N ILE A 60 -16.20 -9.40 8.62
CA ILE A 60 -15.60 -10.65 8.16
C ILE A 60 -14.99 -11.42 9.33
N GLU A 61 -14.93 -12.75 9.18
CA GLU A 61 -14.19 -13.60 10.12
C GLU A 61 -12.68 -13.40 10.00
N ARG A 62 -11.94 -13.66 11.08
CA ARG A 62 -10.48 -13.46 11.15
C ARG A 62 -9.71 -14.20 10.05
N GLU A 63 -10.13 -15.43 9.73
CA GLU A 63 -9.53 -16.25 8.68
C GLU A 63 -9.78 -15.75 7.27
N ASN A 64 -10.69 -14.80 7.08
CA ASN A 64 -11.00 -14.15 5.80
C ASN A 64 -10.24 -12.83 5.60
N LEU A 65 -9.46 -12.40 6.59
CA LEU A 65 -8.52 -11.28 6.45
C LEU A 65 -7.14 -11.81 6.03
N LEU A 66 -6.84 -11.72 4.74
CA LEU A 66 -5.66 -12.31 4.10
C LEU A 66 -4.51 -11.30 3.96
N PHE A 67 -3.30 -11.81 3.96
CA PHE A 67 -2.09 -10.98 3.76
C PHE A 67 -0.94 -11.82 3.18
N PRO A 68 -0.03 -11.20 2.41
CA PRO A 68 1.11 -11.91 1.83
C PRO A 68 2.36 -11.83 2.71
N THR A 69 3.33 -12.68 2.40
CA THR A 69 4.71 -12.52 2.84
C THR A 69 5.42 -11.58 1.86
N GLN A 70 5.49 -10.30 2.20
CA GLN A 70 6.11 -9.25 1.39
C GLN A 70 7.64 -9.35 1.45
N THR A 71 8.30 -9.41 0.31
CA THR A 71 9.75 -9.57 0.14
C THR A 71 10.38 -8.54 -0.80
N HIS A 72 9.63 -7.48 -1.14
CA HIS A 72 10.01 -6.37 -2.02
C HIS A 72 10.23 -6.80 -3.48
N THR A 73 9.39 -7.70 -3.98
CA THR A 73 9.35 -8.13 -5.38
C THR A 73 8.36 -7.29 -6.19
N SER A 74 8.03 -7.76 -7.41
CA SER A 74 6.87 -7.32 -8.18
C SER A 74 5.91 -8.47 -8.48
N HIS A 75 5.91 -9.50 -7.63
CA HIS A 75 5.02 -10.65 -7.74
C HIS A 75 3.62 -10.30 -7.23
N ILE A 76 2.59 -10.74 -7.98
CA ILE A 76 1.19 -10.40 -7.78
C ILE A 76 0.37 -11.68 -7.79
N GLU A 77 -0.40 -11.89 -6.73
CA GLU A 77 -1.32 -13.02 -6.61
C GLU A 77 -2.78 -12.58 -6.55
N ILE A 78 -3.68 -13.47 -6.99
CA ILE A 78 -5.12 -13.31 -6.85
C ILE A 78 -5.56 -14.07 -5.61
N THR A 79 -6.31 -13.40 -4.73
CA THR A 79 -6.81 -14.05 -3.52
C THR A 79 -7.85 -15.11 -3.82
N LYS A 80 -7.79 -16.22 -3.08
CA LYS A 80 -8.78 -17.31 -3.10
C LYS A 80 -9.09 -17.72 -1.68
N LYS A 81 -10.37 -17.94 -1.36
CA LYS A 81 -10.85 -18.30 0.00
C LYS A 81 -10.08 -19.47 0.63
N ASN A 82 -9.66 -20.43 -0.18
CA ASN A 82 -8.98 -21.64 0.30
C ASN A 82 -7.46 -21.49 0.41
N ILE A 83 -6.89 -20.36 -0.04
CA ILE A 83 -5.45 -20.07 0.03
C ILE A 83 -5.22 -19.08 1.17
N LYS A 84 -4.43 -19.49 2.17
CA LYS A 84 -4.13 -18.67 3.35
C LYS A 84 -2.69 -18.15 3.37
N ASN A 85 -1.85 -18.61 2.46
CA ASN A 85 -0.44 -18.22 2.38
C ASN A 85 -0.09 -17.76 0.97
N TYR A 86 0.49 -16.58 0.88
CA TYR A 86 0.96 -15.94 -0.37
C TYR A 86 2.44 -15.59 -0.20
N PRO A 87 3.35 -16.58 -0.38
CA PRO A 87 4.78 -16.35 -0.23
C PRO A 87 5.30 -15.42 -1.35
N ASP A 88 6.38 -14.70 -1.07
CA ASP A 88 7.09 -13.87 -2.04
C ASP A 88 6.18 -12.91 -2.84
N THR A 89 5.12 -12.39 -2.20
CA THR A 89 4.06 -11.66 -2.88
C THR A 89 4.00 -10.23 -2.35
N ASP A 90 4.05 -9.26 -3.25
CA ASP A 90 4.01 -7.84 -2.92
C ASP A 90 2.77 -7.11 -3.47
N ALA A 91 1.85 -7.83 -4.13
CA ALA A 91 0.52 -7.33 -4.41
C ALA A 91 -0.52 -8.46 -4.36
N LEU A 92 -1.71 -8.14 -3.84
CA LEU A 92 -2.87 -9.03 -3.84
C LEU A 92 -4.02 -8.39 -4.59
N VAL A 93 -4.62 -9.15 -5.52
CA VAL A 93 -5.87 -8.79 -6.21
C VAL A 93 -7.03 -9.50 -5.52
N LEU A 94 -8.05 -8.76 -5.13
CA LEU A 94 -9.24 -9.22 -4.42
C LEU A 94 -10.45 -9.20 -5.34
N ALA A 95 -11.14 -10.33 -5.49
CA ALA A 95 -12.35 -10.48 -6.29
C ALA A 95 -13.54 -11.05 -5.48
N GLU A 96 -13.30 -11.50 -4.27
CA GLU A 96 -14.32 -12.14 -3.41
C GLU A 96 -14.80 -11.19 -2.30
N LYS A 97 -16.10 -10.94 -2.21
CA LYS A 97 -16.72 -9.99 -1.25
C LYS A 97 -16.54 -10.37 0.22
N ASN A 98 -16.44 -11.66 0.50
CA ASN A 98 -16.32 -12.15 1.88
C ASN A 98 -14.87 -12.19 2.39
N LEU A 99 -13.94 -11.73 1.59
CA LEU A 99 -12.53 -11.62 1.94
C LEU A 99 -12.14 -10.15 2.15
N GLY A 100 -11.20 -9.94 3.05
CA GLY A 100 -10.45 -8.70 3.18
C GLY A 100 -8.97 -8.95 2.95
N ILE A 101 -8.26 -7.96 2.48
CA ILE A 101 -6.80 -8.03 2.34
C ILE A 101 -6.13 -6.87 3.07
N PHE A 102 -4.93 -7.12 3.57
CA PHE A 102 -4.06 -6.03 4.03
C PHE A 102 -2.60 -6.29 3.67
N LEU A 103 -1.86 -5.23 3.41
CA LEU A 103 -0.43 -5.21 3.24
C LEU A 103 0.21 -4.19 4.19
N ASN A 104 1.49 -4.34 4.50
CA ASN A 104 2.17 -3.67 5.59
C ASN A 104 3.28 -2.75 5.09
N PHE A 105 3.42 -1.58 5.75
CA PHE A 105 4.29 -0.50 5.29
C PHE A 105 4.99 0.21 6.45
N ALA A 106 6.20 0.62 6.19
CA ALA A 106 6.95 1.66 6.90
C ALA A 106 7.91 2.24 5.86
N ASP A 107 7.57 3.39 5.30
CA ASP A 107 8.19 4.14 4.20
C ASP A 107 7.87 3.69 2.77
N CYS A 108 7.78 2.38 2.48
CA CYS A 108 7.35 1.91 1.16
C CYS A 108 5.96 2.44 0.80
N THR A 109 5.70 2.67 -0.50
CA THR A 109 4.46 3.25 -0.98
C THR A 109 3.33 2.23 -1.03
N PRO A 110 2.24 2.41 -0.25
CA PRO A 110 1.03 1.60 -0.39
C PRO A 110 0.19 2.11 -1.55
N ILE A 111 -0.32 1.20 -2.38
CA ILE A 111 -1.22 1.52 -3.47
C ILE A 111 -2.48 0.67 -3.34
N ILE A 112 -3.65 1.29 -3.18
CA ILE A 112 -4.94 0.62 -3.27
C ILE A 112 -5.53 0.94 -4.64
N LEU A 113 -5.96 -0.10 -5.35
CA LEU A 113 -6.66 -0.01 -6.64
C LEU A 113 -8.08 -0.55 -6.47
N TYR A 114 -9.06 0.10 -7.09
CA TYR A 114 -10.44 -0.37 -7.06
C TYR A 114 -11.17 -0.05 -8.38
N ASP A 115 -11.70 -1.08 -9.01
CA ASP A 115 -12.61 -0.99 -10.16
C ASP A 115 -14.04 -1.23 -9.65
N GLU A 116 -14.81 -0.16 -9.55
CA GLU A 116 -16.21 -0.23 -9.10
C GLU A 116 -17.10 -0.97 -10.09
N ALA A 117 -16.83 -0.87 -11.39
CA ALA A 117 -17.65 -1.49 -12.42
C ALA A 117 -17.54 -3.03 -12.39
N GLN A 118 -16.36 -3.56 -12.11
CA GLN A 118 -16.11 -5.00 -11.98
C GLN A 118 -16.22 -5.48 -10.51
N ASN A 119 -16.25 -4.54 -9.55
CA ASN A 119 -16.11 -4.79 -8.11
C ASN A 119 -14.87 -5.64 -7.78
N ILE A 120 -13.74 -5.23 -8.31
CA ILE A 120 -12.42 -5.83 -8.12
C ILE A 120 -11.51 -4.81 -7.45
N GLY A 121 -10.69 -5.25 -6.52
CA GLY A 121 -9.72 -4.35 -5.89
C GLY A 121 -8.35 -5.00 -5.74
N ALA A 122 -7.35 -4.20 -5.45
CA ALA A 122 -6.00 -4.70 -5.17
C ALA A 122 -5.25 -3.80 -4.18
N ILE A 123 -4.27 -4.37 -3.49
CA ILE A 123 -3.26 -3.60 -2.75
C ILE A 123 -1.89 -4.01 -3.26
N ALA A 124 -1.04 -3.04 -3.60
CA ALA A 124 0.35 -3.25 -3.98
C ALA A 124 1.32 -2.56 -3.01
N HIS A 125 2.42 -3.24 -2.71
CA HIS A 125 3.54 -2.76 -1.90
C HIS A 125 4.66 -2.28 -2.82
N ALA A 126 4.67 -0.98 -3.11
CA ALA A 126 5.63 -0.36 -4.00
C ALA A 126 6.81 0.27 -3.21
N GLY A 127 7.68 -0.56 -2.65
CA GLY A 127 9.03 -0.16 -2.29
C GLY A 127 9.84 0.13 -3.56
N TRP A 128 11.08 0.65 -3.45
CA TRP A 128 11.85 1.03 -4.63
C TRP A 128 12.08 -0.14 -5.62
N ARG A 129 12.25 -1.37 -5.12
CA ARG A 129 12.38 -2.57 -5.99
C ARG A 129 11.09 -2.90 -6.71
N GLY A 130 9.95 -2.87 -6.01
CA GLY A 130 8.63 -3.05 -6.60
C GLY A 130 8.31 -1.96 -7.62
N THR A 131 8.62 -0.70 -7.32
CA THR A 131 8.47 0.43 -8.25
C THR A 131 9.38 0.26 -9.47
N ALA A 132 10.66 -0.12 -9.29
CA ALA A 132 11.56 -0.43 -10.40
C ALA A 132 11.09 -1.63 -11.24
N GLY A 133 10.36 -2.57 -10.62
CA GLY A 133 9.69 -3.68 -11.29
C GLY A 133 8.31 -3.35 -11.88
N ASN A 134 7.87 -2.08 -11.83
CA ASN A 134 6.58 -1.60 -12.31
C ASN A 134 5.37 -2.28 -11.63
N ILE A 135 5.44 -2.54 -10.32
CA ILE A 135 4.39 -3.27 -9.60
C ILE A 135 3.03 -2.57 -9.70
N ALA A 136 2.98 -1.24 -9.71
CA ALA A 136 1.75 -0.47 -9.82
C ALA A 136 1.01 -0.77 -11.14
N SER A 137 1.67 -0.58 -12.28
CA SER A 137 1.08 -0.85 -13.60
C SER A 137 0.85 -2.34 -13.84
N LYS A 138 1.74 -3.22 -13.37
CA LYS A 138 1.56 -4.68 -13.46
C LYS A 138 0.33 -5.16 -12.69
N THR A 139 0.01 -4.54 -11.53
CA THR A 139 -1.20 -4.88 -10.78
C THR A 139 -2.45 -4.46 -11.55
N VAL A 140 -2.45 -3.27 -12.17
CA VAL A 140 -3.52 -2.86 -13.09
C VAL A 140 -3.64 -3.81 -14.28
N GLN A 141 -2.51 -4.19 -14.91
CA GLN A 141 -2.52 -5.15 -16.01
C GLN A 141 -3.11 -6.49 -15.60
N LYS A 142 -2.78 -6.99 -14.39
CA LYS A 142 -3.38 -8.22 -13.85
C LYS A 142 -4.90 -8.09 -13.67
N MET A 143 -5.41 -6.92 -13.23
CA MET A 143 -6.86 -6.66 -13.15
C MET A 143 -7.51 -6.64 -14.54
N ILE A 144 -6.82 -6.12 -15.56
CA ILE A 144 -7.30 -6.13 -16.95
C ILE A 144 -7.37 -7.56 -17.48
N ASP A 145 -6.29 -8.31 -17.37
CA ASP A 145 -6.16 -9.65 -17.98
C ASP A 145 -7.10 -10.67 -17.35
N GLU A 146 -7.30 -10.62 -16.05
CA GLU A 146 -8.06 -11.63 -15.31
C GLU A 146 -9.53 -11.25 -15.08
N PHE A 147 -9.87 -9.96 -15.07
CA PHE A 147 -11.20 -9.49 -14.70
C PHE A 147 -11.82 -8.51 -15.69
N ASN A 148 -11.19 -8.28 -16.85
CA ASN A 148 -11.62 -7.32 -17.86
C ASN A 148 -11.82 -5.90 -17.30
N SER A 149 -11.06 -5.53 -16.27
CA SER A 149 -11.05 -4.15 -15.75
C SER A 149 -10.61 -3.18 -16.84
N LYS A 150 -11.15 -1.96 -16.82
CA LYS A 150 -10.71 -0.90 -17.72
C LYS A 150 -9.96 0.16 -16.92
N PRO A 151 -8.75 0.58 -17.34
CA PRO A 151 -7.95 1.55 -16.58
C PRO A 151 -8.71 2.84 -16.21
N GLU A 152 -9.58 3.33 -17.10
CA GLU A 152 -10.40 4.52 -16.87
C GLU A 152 -11.45 4.35 -15.76
N ASN A 153 -11.83 3.11 -15.41
CA ASN A 153 -12.75 2.78 -14.32
C ASN A 153 -12.02 2.61 -12.99
N ILE A 154 -10.69 2.38 -13.03
CA ILE A 154 -9.91 2.12 -11.84
C ILE A 154 -9.64 3.43 -11.09
N VAL A 155 -9.92 3.43 -9.81
CA VAL A 155 -9.49 4.45 -8.85
C VAL A 155 -8.24 3.94 -8.15
N ALA A 156 -7.23 4.80 -8.03
CA ALA A 156 -6.00 4.51 -7.30
C ALA A 156 -5.81 5.45 -6.11
N LEU A 157 -5.50 4.88 -4.94
CA LEU A 157 -5.08 5.61 -3.75
C LEU A 157 -3.61 5.29 -3.47
N ILE A 158 -2.76 6.30 -3.55
CA ILE A 158 -1.35 6.20 -3.16
C ILE A 158 -1.25 6.73 -1.73
N GLY A 159 -1.01 5.84 -0.77
CA GLY A 159 -1.10 6.12 0.66
C GLY A 159 0.14 6.77 1.28
N PRO A 160 0.18 6.85 2.63
CA PRO A 160 1.30 7.43 3.36
C PRO A 160 2.59 6.63 3.14
N ALA A 161 3.65 7.32 2.74
CA ALA A 161 4.96 6.76 2.43
C ALA A 161 6.06 7.77 2.73
N ILE A 162 7.32 7.37 2.66
CA ILE A 162 8.42 8.32 2.71
C ILE A 162 8.29 9.32 1.55
N GLY A 163 8.31 10.61 1.87
CA GLY A 163 8.13 11.67 0.89
C GLY A 163 9.41 12.03 0.15
N PHE A 164 9.25 12.74 -0.95
CA PHE A 164 10.34 13.33 -1.74
C PHE A 164 11.31 14.17 -0.89
N CYS A 165 10.78 14.80 0.18
CA CYS A 165 11.56 15.58 1.14
C CYS A 165 12.62 14.77 1.91
N CYS A 166 12.40 13.45 2.09
CA CYS A 166 13.19 12.59 2.99
C CYS A 166 13.80 11.36 2.30
N TYR A 167 13.38 11.04 1.06
CA TYR A 167 13.81 9.81 0.41
C TYR A 167 15.06 10.03 -0.44
N ASN A 168 16.22 10.12 0.22
CA ASN A 168 17.52 10.06 -0.47
C ASN A 168 17.89 8.61 -0.80
N VAL A 169 18.49 8.42 -1.98
CA VAL A 169 18.86 7.11 -2.52
C VAL A 169 20.27 7.14 -3.13
N GLY A 170 20.86 5.95 -3.25
CA GLY A 170 22.11 5.80 -3.99
C GLY A 170 21.89 5.79 -5.51
N GLU A 171 22.97 5.99 -6.27
CA GLU A 171 22.97 6.02 -7.74
C GLU A 171 22.32 4.78 -8.36
N GLU A 172 22.56 3.58 -7.82
CA GLU A 172 21.94 2.34 -8.32
C GLU A 172 20.42 2.40 -8.31
N VAL A 173 19.83 2.90 -7.23
CA VAL A 173 18.36 3.02 -7.09
C VAL A 173 17.82 4.05 -8.06
N TYR A 174 18.47 5.21 -8.15
CA TYR A 174 18.14 6.27 -9.10
C TYR A 174 18.13 5.73 -10.53
N GLN A 175 19.20 5.06 -10.98
CA GLN A 175 19.32 4.51 -12.32
C GLN A 175 18.25 3.45 -12.66
N LYS A 176 17.81 2.68 -11.68
CA LYS A 176 16.72 1.72 -11.88
C LYS A 176 15.36 2.40 -11.99
N LEU A 177 15.09 3.40 -11.14
CA LEU A 177 13.82 4.13 -11.14
C LEU A 177 13.67 5.03 -12.36
N SER A 178 14.75 5.68 -12.82
CA SER A 178 14.72 6.62 -13.95
C SER A 178 14.28 6.00 -15.27
N LYS A 179 14.33 4.68 -15.39
CA LYS A 179 13.94 3.93 -16.59
C LYS A 179 12.48 3.47 -16.59
N THR A 180 11.74 3.74 -15.52
CA THR A 180 10.39 3.15 -15.33
C THR A 180 9.25 4.02 -15.81
N VAL A 181 9.50 5.31 -16.04
CA VAL A 181 8.48 6.26 -16.48
C VAL A 181 9.07 7.32 -17.43
N SER A 182 8.22 7.90 -18.25
CA SER A 182 8.58 9.07 -19.06
C SER A 182 8.70 10.34 -18.20
N ASN A 183 9.50 11.32 -18.67
CA ASN A 183 9.70 12.62 -18.00
C ASN A 183 10.13 12.49 -16.52
N PHE A 184 11.06 11.59 -16.26
CA PHE A 184 11.57 11.31 -14.91
C PHE A 184 12.29 12.51 -14.26
N GLU A 185 12.77 13.46 -15.03
CA GLU A 185 13.55 14.65 -14.59
C GLU A 185 12.81 15.52 -13.56
N ARG A 186 11.49 15.39 -13.44
CA ARG A 186 10.66 16.09 -12.44
C ARG A 186 10.42 15.29 -11.17
N LEU A 187 10.91 14.06 -11.13
CA LEU A 187 10.67 13.09 -10.05
C LEU A 187 11.92 12.82 -9.20
N TYR A 188 12.99 13.57 -9.43
CA TYR A 188 14.19 13.55 -8.60
C TYR A 188 14.78 14.96 -8.45
N GLU A 189 15.65 15.10 -7.47
CA GLU A 189 16.41 16.33 -7.21
C GLU A 189 17.75 15.97 -6.56
N ILE A 190 18.79 16.73 -6.88
CA ILE A 190 20.08 16.62 -6.20
C ILE A 190 20.18 17.78 -5.19
N ARG A 191 20.29 17.43 -3.90
CA ARG A 191 20.44 18.37 -2.78
C ARG A 191 21.74 18.06 -2.06
N GLU A 192 22.67 19.00 -2.02
CA GLU A 192 23.96 18.84 -1.35
C GLU A 192 24.69 17.53 -1.75
N GLY A 193 24.66 17.19 -3.03
CA GLY A 193 25.28 15.97 -3.57
C GLY A 193 24.50 14.67 -3.32
N ASN A 194 23.35 14.70 -2.65
CA ASN A 194 22.48 13.54 -2.41
C ASN A 194 21.29 13.52 -3.39
N ILE A 195 21.00 12.36 -3.93
CA ILE A 195 19.87 12.17 -4.86
C ILE A 195 18.61 11.88 -4.05
N PHE A 196 17.60 12.72 -4.20
CA PHE A 196 16.27 12.49 -3.66
C PHE A 196 15.31 12.09 -4.78
N VAL A 197 14.40 11.14 -4.51
CA VAL A 197 13.40 10.69 -5.50
C VAL A 197 12.00 10.72 -4.94
N ASP A 198 11.02 11.04 -5.81
CA ASP A 198 9.60 11.06 -5.46
C ASP A 198 8.94 9.73 -5.81
N LEU A 199 9.09 8.75 -4.91
CA LEU A 199 8.59 7.40 -5.12
C LEU A 199 7.06 7.35 -5.31
N LYS A 200 6.30 8.21 -4.61
CA LYS A 200 4.85 8.30 -4.77
C LYS A 200 4.46 8.77 -6.17
N ASN A 201 5.09 9.82 -6.66
CA ASN A 201 4.80 10.35 -7.99
C ASN A 201 5.38 9.51 -9.12
N ILE A 202 6.43 8.73 -8.90
CA ILE A 202 6.87 7.69 -9.87
C ILE A 202 5.75 6.65 -10.03
N ASN A 203 5.22 6.10 -8.95
CA ASN A 203 4.10 5.14 -9.01
C ASN A 203 2.83 5.76 -9.61
N LYS A 204 2.53 7.03 -9.28
CA LYS A 204 1.46 7.79 -9.94
C LYS A 204 1.64 7.82 -11.45
N ARG A 205 2.84 8.15 -11.93
CA ARG A 205 3.15 8.21 -13.36
C ARG A 205 3.00 6.84 -14.03
N GLN A 206 3.45 5.76 -13.40
CA GLN A 206 3.24 4.40 -13.90
C GLN A 206 1.75 4.07 -14.08
N LEU A 207 0.91 4.51 -13.13
CA LEU A 207 -0.55 4.34 -13.22
C LEU A 207 -1.17 5.21 -14.32
N GLU A 208 -0.72 6.46 -14.48
CA GLU A 208 -1.17 7.36 -15.55
C GLU A 208 -0.81 6.80 -16.93
N GLU A 209 0.40 6.27 -17.10
CA GLU A 209 0.89 5.71 -18.36
C GLU A 209 0.13 4.44 -18.80
N ILE A 210 -0.42 3.66 -17.85
CA ILE A 210 -1.31 2.52 -18.17
C ILE A 210 -2.78 2.94 -18.35
N GLY A 211 -3.11 4.23 -18.15
CA GLY A 211 -4.44 4.78 -18.43
C GLY A 211 -5.32 5.02 -17.20
N VAL A 212 -4.84 4.84 -15.97
CA VAL A 212 -5.58 5.19 -14.76
C VAL A 212 -5.63 6.70 -14.59
N GLN A 213 -6.84 7.27 -14.52
CA GLN A 213 -7.05 8.71 -14.50
C GLN A 213 -7.42 9.26 -13.11
N LYS A 214 -8.08 8.44 -12.28
CA LYS A 214 -8.58 8.84 -10.96
C LYS A 214 -7.58 8.40 -9.88
N ILE A 215 -6.63 9.28 -9.56
CA ILE A 215 -5.54 8.98 -8.62
C ILE A 215 -5.54 10.02 -7.49
N ASP A 216 -5.63 9.58 -6.24
CA ASP A 216 -5.42 10.40 -5.06
C ASP A 216 -4.07 10.08 -4.43
N VAL A 217 -3.22 11.09 -4.22
CA VAL A 217 -1.89 10.93 -3.63
C VAL A 217 -1.88 11.52 -2.22
N CYS A 218 -1.62 10.69 -1.24
CA CYS A 218 -1.53 11.09 0.16
C CYS A 218 -0.40 12.11 0.38
N PRO A 219 -0.69 13.27 1.00
CA PRO A 219 0.32 14.30 1.22
C PRO A 219 1.32 13.95 2.35
N TYR A 220 0.99 12.97 3.20
CA TYR A 220 1.80 12.68 4.39
C TYR A 220 3.10 11.95 4.03
N CYS A 221 4.21 12.47 4.57
CA CYS A 221 5.51 11.80 4.60
C CYS A 221 5.64 11.06 5.92
N THR A 222 5.95 9.76 5.91
CA THR A 222 6.06 8.93 7.12
C THR A 222 7.17 9.39 8.08
N VAL A 223 8.25 10.00 7.57
CA VAL A 223 9.31 10.59 8.39
C VAL A 223 8.81 11.83 9.12
N HIS A 224 8.17 12.78 8.42
CA HIS A 224 7.67 14.02 9.03
C HIS A 224 6.41 13.80 9.87
N ASN A 225 5.59 12.82 9.52
CA ASN A 225 4.38 12.47 10.25
C ASN A 225 4.55 11.15 11.03
N ASN A 226 5.71 10.98 11.65
CA ASN A 226 6.06 9.77 12.39
C ASN A 226 5.19 9.57 13.66
N ASN A 227 4.52 10.60 14.12
CA ASN A 227 3.48 10.50 15.16
C ASN A 227 2.18 9.83 14.69
N LEU A 228 1.99 9.69 13.36
CA LEU A 228 0.81 9.06 12.75
C LEU A 228 1.15 7.72 12.09
N PHE A 229 2.30 7.62 11.42
CA PHE A 229 2.71 6.46 10.63
C PHE A 229 4.09 5.97 11.04
N TYR A 230 4.36 4.68 10.86
CA TYR A 230 5.67 4.10 11.11
C TYR A 230 6.65 4.45 9.98
N SER A 231 7.90 4.72 10.34
CA SER A 231 8.97 4.98 9.38
C SER A 231 10.20 4.11 9.69
N TYR A 232 10.53 3.20 8.79
CA TYR A 232 11.72 2.37 8.89
C TYR A 232 13.01 3.21 8.91
N ARG A 233 13.04 4.28 8.11
CA ARG A 233 14.16 5.22 8.00
C ARG A 233 14.36 6.03 9.27
N ASN A 234 13.28 6.57 9.83
CA ASN A 234 13.34 7.49 10.97
C ASN A 234 13.48 6.77 12.33
N GLU A 235 13.02 5.53 12.43
CA GLU A 235 12.94 4.78 13.69
C GLU A 235 13.95 3.61 13.76
N ASN A 236 15.12 3.76 13.14
CA ASN A 236 16.19 2.75 13.18
C ASN A 236 15.69 1.32 12.90
N ALA A 237 14.99 1.14 11.76
CA ALA A 237 14.45 -0.15 11.33
C ALA A 237 13.34 -0.71 12.24
N THR A 238 12.43 0.13 12.71
CA THR A 238 11.28 -0.29 13.52
C THR A 238 10.60 -1.56 12.99
N PRO A 239 10.24 -2.53 13.84
CA PRO A 239 9.47 -3.71 13.41
C PRO A 239 7.98 -3.43 13.20
N TYR A 240 7.46 -2.32 13.74
CA TYR A 240 6.05 -1.95 13.58
C TYR A 240 5.72 -1.48 12.17
N ARG A 241 4.49 -1.73 11.74
CA ARG A 241 3.99 -1.35 10.41
C ARG A 241 2.58 -0.75 10.51
N HIS A 242 2.32 0.28 9.72
CA HIS A 242 0.95 0.64 9.35
C HIS A 242 0.54 -0.19 8.13
N SER A 243 -0.75 -0.26 7.84
CA SER A 243 -1.27 -1.17 6.82
C SER A 243 -2.24 -0.46 5.89
N ALA A 244 -2.26 -0.88 4.62
CA ALA A 244 -3.38 -0.63 3.73
C ALA A 244 -4.36 -1.80 3.85
N VAL A 245 -5.65 -1.52 3.90
CA VAL A 245 -6.73 -2.50 4.08
C VAL A 245 -7.77 -2.29 2.99
N LEU A 246 -8.24 -3.38 2.40
CA LEU A 246 -9.28 -3.37 1.37
C LEU A 246 -10.24 -4.54 1.56
N LYS A 247 -11.56 -4.25 1.44
CA LYS A 247 -12.64 -5.25 1.36
C LYS A 247 -13.70 -4.75 0.39
N LEU A 248 -14.18 -5.64 -0.48
CA LEU A 248 -15.27 -5.37 -1.41
C LEU A 248 -16.64 -5.48 -0.71
N ASN A 249 -17.59 -4.63 -1.09
CA ASN A 249 -18.97 -4.64 -0.60
C ASN A 249 -19.89 -5.55 -1.43
#